data_ed0b1119051dfa819543b5d0cfda930c
#
_entry.id   ed0b1119051dfa819543b5d0cfda930c
#
_cell.length_a   1.000
_cell.length_b   1.000
_cell.length_c   1.000
_cell.angle_alpha   90.00
_cell.angle_beta   90.00
_cell.angle_gamma   90.00
#
_symmetry.space_group_name_H-M   'P 1'
#
loop_
_entity.id
_entity.type
_entity.pdbx_description
1 polymer ?
#
loop_
_entity_poly.entity_id
_entity_poly.type
_entity_poly.pdbx_seq_one_letter_code
_entity_poly.pdbx_strand_id
1 'polypeptide(L)'
;MALLNKQTILSGVNEPEKVEIKALNGELWLRPLSGFELSEVEDIEAKAIGDFETNEKSQRQGKILGKSETLSKGKINLSKANQASMNAKVTMVHMSLDNPKNADDPWSEDDIRMLKRDAFNEIVDYVRRLSGDDITTGEIESFPENE
;
A
#
# COMPACT_ATOMS: atom_id res chain seq x y z
N MET A 1 -32.15 -6.98 -12.75
CA MET A 1 -31.17 -6.16 -12.04
C MET A 1 -31.72 -4.78 -11.73
N ALA A 2 -31.44 -4.29 -10.53
CA ALA A 2 -31.84 -2.94 -10.15
C ALA A 2 -30.97 -1.89 -10.84
N LEU A 3 -31.58 -0.80 -11.23
CA LEU A 3 -30.86 0.33 -11.77
C LEU A 3 -30.24 1.10 -10.60
N LEU A 4 -28.92 1.25 -10.61
CA LEU A 4 -28.20 1.94 -9.57
C LEU A 4 -28.14 3.43 -9.88
N ASN A 5 -28.18 4.26 -8.84
CA ASN A 5 -27.98 5.69 -8.99
C ASN A 5 -26.70 6.14 -8.27
N LYS A 6 -26.22 7.30 -8.64
CA LYS A 6 -24.95 7.82 -8.11
C LYS A 6 -24.97 7.94 -6.59
N GLN A 7 -26.06 8.43 -6.04
CA GLN A 7 -26.18 8.63 -4.59
C GLN A 7 -26.07 7.31 -3.83
N THR A 8 -26.76 6.28 -4.33
CA THR A 8 -26.72 4.95 -3.70
C THR A 8 -25.33 4.35 -3.79
N ILE A 9 -24.69 4.46 -4.95
CA ILE A 9 -23.35 3.90 -5.18
C ILE A 9 -22.33 4.56 -4.28
N LEU A 10 -22.37 5.88 -4.15
CA LEU A 10 -21.39 6.63 -3.39
C LEU A 10 -21.69 6.75 -1.90
N SER A 11 -22.86 6.27 -1.48
CA SER A 11 -23.23 6.28 -0.05
C SER A 11 -22.26 5.40 0.74
N GLY A 12 -21.66 5.99 1.76
CA GLY A 12 -20.76 5.26 2.65
C GLY A 12 -19.39 4.93 2.10
N VAL A 13 -19.05 5.38 0.89
CA VAL A 13 -17.77 5.04 0.26
C VAL A 13 -16.58 5.49 1.10
N ASN A 14 -16.69 6.63 1.79
CA ASN A 14 -15.61 7.16 2.61
C ASN A 14 -15.91 7.10 4.11
N GLU A 15 -16.91 6.34 4.52
CA GLU A 15 -17.25 6.25 5.93
C GLU A 15 -16.20 5.47 6.71
N PRO A 16 -15.65 6.06 7.79
CA PRO A 16 -14.71 5.33 8.62
C PRO A 16 -15.39 4.15 9.33
N GLU A 17 -14.65 3.06 9.45
CA GLU A 17 -15.08 1.90 10.20
C GLU A 17 -14.14 1.64 11.36
N LYS A 18 -14.70 1.20 12.48
CA LYS A 18 -13.90 0.84 13.64
C LYS A 18 -13.41 -0.60 13.47
N VAL A 19 -12.10 -0.78 13.45
CA VAL A 19 -11.50 -2.10 13.31
C VAL A 19 -10.62 -2.42 14.51
N GLU A 20 -10.63 -3.67 14.91
CA GLU A 20 -9.78 -4.15 15.99
C GLU A 20 -8.40 -4.51 15.43
N ILE A 21 -7.38 -3.92 16.02
CA ILE A 21 -5.98 -4.23 15.67
C ILE A 21 -5.43 -5.10 16.79
N LYS A 22 -5.30 -6.37 16.54
CA LYS A 22 -4.87 -7.35 17.56
C LYS A 22 -3.49 -7.03 18.09
N ALA A 23 -2.58 -6.62 17.22
CA ALA A 23 -1.22 -6.30 17.60
C ALA A 23 -1.14 -5.11 18.57
N LEU A 24 -2.13 -4.22 18.54
CA LEU A 24 -2.19 -3.06 19.43
C LEU A 24 -3.15 -3.25 20.60
N ASN A 25 -3.88 -4.35 20.64
CA ASN A 25 -4.90 -4.60 21.66
C ASN A 25 -5.92 -3.49 21.74
N GLY A 26 -6.32 -2.96 20.61
CA GLY A 26 -7.25 -1.84 20.58
C GLY A 26 -7.92 -1.69 19.24
N GLU A 27 -8.69 -0.64 19.11
CA GLU A 27 -9.46 -0.37 17.91
C GLU A 27 -9.01 0.94 17.27
N LEU A 28 -9.07 0.99 15.95
CA LEU A 28 -8.76 2.19 15.17
C LEU A 28 -9.90 2.46 14.19
N TRP A 29 -10.09 3.74 13.91
CA TRP A 29 -11.02 4.17 12.86
C TRP A 29 -10.24 4.27 11.55
N LEU A 30 -10.60 3.44 10.58
CA LEU A 30 -10.00 3.44 9.25
C LEU A 30 -11.09 3.72 8.22
N ARG A 31 -10.78 4.52 7.22
CA ARG A 31 -11.70 4.74 6.11
C ARG A 31 -11.24 3.96 4.87
N PRO A 32 -12.18 3.49 4.06
CA PRO A 32 -11.80 2.88 2.79
C PRO A 32 -11.22 3.94 1.85
N LEU A 33 -10.30 3.51 0.99
CA LEU A 33 -9.74 4.37 -0.05
C LEU A 33 -10.48 4.11 -1.36
N SER A 34 -10.61 5.15 -2.16
CA SER A 34 -11.18 5.02 -3.50
C SER A 34 -10.17 4.36 -4.44
N GLY A 35 -10.67 3.87 -5.58
CA GLY A 35 -9.77 3.33 -6.61
C GLY A 35 -8.76 4.34 -7.08
N PHE A 36 -9.14 5.62 -7.15
CA PHE A 36 -8.22 6.70 -7.51
C PHE A 36 -7.10 6.85 -6.48
N GLU A 37 -7.46 6.83 -5.20
CA GLU A 37 -6.46 6.92 -4.12
C GLU A 37 -5.52 5.73 -4.13
N LEU A 38 -6.04 4.53 -4.35
CA LEU A 38 -5.20 3.33 -4.47
C LEU A 38 -4.25 3.45 -5.66
N SER A 39 -4.69 4.02 -6.77
CA SER A 39 -3.84 4.26 -7.92
C SER A 39 -2.70 5.22 -7.61
N GLU A 40 -2.96 6.26 -6.81
CA GLU A 40 -1.91 7.17 -6.37
C GLU A 40 -0.86 6.46 -5.53
N VAL A 41 -1.29 5.56 -4.66
CA VAL A 41 -0.39 4.74 -3.83
C VAL A 41 0.46 3.83 -4.72
N GLU A 42 -0.16 3.15 -5.68
CA GLU A 42 0.55 2.28 -6.61
C GLU A 42 1.57 3.05 -7.45
N ASP A 43 1.28 4.30 -7.78
CA ASP A 43 2.15 5.16 -8.56
C ASP A 43 3.49 5.41 -7.86
N ILE A 44 3.49 5.48 -6.54
CA ILE A 44 4.71 5.66 -5.77
C ILE A 44 5.68 4.50 -6.02
N GLU A 45 5.16 3.27 -6.01
CA GLU A 45 5.96 2.08 -6.31
C GLU A 45 6.37 2.03 -7.77
N ALA A 46 5.44 2.34 -8.67
CA ALA A 46 5.68 2.27 -10.11
C ALA A 46 6.78 3.23 -10.56
N LYS A 47 6.81 4.43 -9.99
CA LYS A 47 7.87 5.40 -10.32
C LYS A 47 9.24 4.91 -9.89
N ALA A 48 9.32 4.27 -8.72
CA ALA A 48 10.59 3.72 -8.25
C ALA A 48 11.09 2.58 -9.14
N ILE A 49 10.17 1.72 -9.59
CA ILE A 49 10.50 0.63 -10.52
C ILE A 49 10.96 1.20 -11.86
N GLY A 50 10.30 2.24 -12.34
CA GLY A 50 10.69 2.91 -13.57
C GLY A 50 12.10 3.47 -13.50
N ASP A 51 12.46 4.11 -12.41
CA ASP A 51 13.81 4.62 -12.18
C ASP A 51 14.83 3.48 -12.15
N PHE A 52 14.47 2.36 -11.55
CA PHE A 52 15.32 1.17 -11.52
C PHE A 52 15.58 0.65 -12.93
N GLU A 53 14.56 0.52 -13.75
CA GLU A 53 14.70 0.06 -15.14
C GLU A 53 15.54 1.00 -15.97
N THR A 54 15.36 2.30 -15.81
CA THR A 54 16.14 3.32 -16.50
C THR A 54 17.62 3.20 -16.15
N ASN A 55 17.94 3.02 -14.88
CA ASN A 55 19.31 2.85 -14.43
C ASN A 55 19.93 1.58 -15.01
N GLU A 56 19.19 0.48 -15.07
CA GLU A 56 19.68 -0.75 -15.67
C GLU A 56 19.98 -0.57 -17.15
N LYS A 57 19.11 0.09 -17.88
CA LYS A 57 19.33 0.37 -19.30
C LYS A 57 20.56 1.23 -19.52
N SER A 58 20.75 2.24 -18.70
CA SER A 58 21.93 3.09 -18.74
C SER A 58 23.20 2.29 -18.50
N GLN A 59 23.18 1.37 -17.55
CA GLN A 59 24.31 0.50 -17.25
C GLN A 59 24.64 -0.41 -18.43
N ARG A 60 23.65 -0.98 -19.09
CA ARG A 60 23.86 -1.82 -20.26
C ARG A 60 24.47 -1.05 -21.42
N GLN A 61 24.00 0.17 -21.62
CA GLN A 61 24.52 1.04 -22.69
C GLN A 61 25.91 1.55 -22.37
N GLY A 62 26.18 1.78 -21.09
CA GLY A 62 27.48 2.30 -20.66
C GLY A 62 28.63 1.34 -20.73
N LYS A 63 28.42 0.11 -21.14
CA LYS A 63 29.48 -0.90 -21.34
C LYS A 63 30.47 -1.05 -20.20
N ILE A 64 30.80 -2.25 -19.87
CA ILE A 64 32.02 -2.54 -19.11
C ILE A 64 31.96 -2.07 -17.65
N LEU A 65 30.87 -2.34 -16.99
CA LEU A 65 30.93 -2.39 -15.54
C LEU A 65 31.27 -3.82 -15.18
N GLY A 66 32.25 -4.00 -14.30
CA GLY A 66 32.56 -5.32 -13.78
C GLY A 66 31.34 -5.92 -13.10
N LYS A 67 31.30 -7.25 -13.03
CA LYS A 67 30.18 -7.96 -12.42
C LYS A 67 29.88 -7.47 -11.01
N SER A 68 30.93 -7.14 -10.23
CA SER A 68 30.75 -6.67 -8.86
C SER A 68 30.03 -5.31 -8.80
N GLU A 69 30.32 -4.41 -9.71
CA GLU A 69 29.65 -3.11 -9.75
C GLU A 69 28.17 -3.26 -10.15
N THR A 70 27.91 -4.11 -11.14
CA THR A 70 26.54 -4.38 -11.57
C THR A 70 25.71 -4.97 -10.41
N LEU A 71 26.27 -5.92 -9.68
CA LEU A 71 25.59 -6.52 -8.53
C LEU A 71 25.36 -5.50 -7.42
N SER A 72 26.34 -4.65 -7.13
CA SER A 72 26.23 -3.62 -6.12
C SER A 72 25.12 -2.63 -6.46
N LYS A 73 25.05 -2.17 -7.70
CA LYS A 73 24.01 -1.26 -8.16
C LYS A 73 22.63 -1.93 -8.15
N GLY A 74 22.55 -3.21 -8.50
CA GLY A 74 21.32 -3.97 -8.41
C GLY A 74 20.79 -4.03 -6.99
N LYS A 75 21.66 -4.25 -6.01
CA LYS A 75 21.27 -4.25 -4.60
C LYS A 75 20.77 -2.90 -4.14
N ILE A 76 21.42 -1.81 -4.55
CA ILE A 76 21.00 -0.46 -4.21
C ILE A 76 19.62 -0.17 -4.79
N ASN A 77 19.38 -0.59 -6.02
CA ASN A 77 18.07 -0.38 -6.65
C ASN A 77 16.96 -1.18 -6.00
N LEU A 78 17.25 -2.41 -5.57
CA LEU A 78 16.28 -3.21 -4.80
C LEU A 78 15.96 -2.56 -3.46
N SER A 79 16.97 -2.00 -2.80
CA SER A 79 16.76 -1.29 -1.54
C SER A 79 15.84 -0.08 -1.74
N LYS A 80 16.04 0.68 -2.83
CA LYS A 80 15.17 1.81 -3.16
C LYS A 80 13.75 1.36 -3.47
N ALA A 81 13.59 0.25 -4.19
CA ALA A 81 12.27 -0.31 -4.49
C ALA A 81 11.56 -0.72 -3.22
N ASN A 82 12.28 -1.34 -2.28
CA ASN A 82 11.71 -1.73 -1.00
C ASN A 82 11.30 -0.50 -0.18
N GLN A 83 12.10 0.56 -0.20
CA GLN A 83 11.75 1.81 0.46
C GLN A 83 10.51 2.44 -0.16
N ALA A 84 10.40 2.42 -1.48
CA ALA A 84 9.24 2.96 -2.18
C ALA A 84 7.99 2.17 -1.84
N SER A 85 8.09 0.85 -1.76
CA SER A 85 6.97 0.00 -1.34
C SER A 85 6.54 0.34 0.08
N MET A 86 7.48 0.51 0.99
CA MET A 86 7.19 0.90 2.37
C MET A 86 6.54 2.28 2.42
N ASN A 87 7.08 3.25 1.67
CA ASN A 87 6.53 4.60 1.62
C ASN A 87 5.11 4.62 1.07
N ALA A 88 4.85 3.80 0.05
CA ALA A 88 3.51 3.66 -0.51
C ALA A 88 2.53 3.14 0.53
N LYS A 89 2.92 2.13 1.31
CA LYS A 89 2.10 1.59 2.39
C LYS A 89 1.85 2.62 3.49
N VAL A 90 2.88 3.39 3.86
CA VAL A 90 2.73 4.46 4.85
C VAL A 90 1.72 5.50 4.36
N THR A 91 1.83 5.91 3.11
CA THR A 91 0.89 6.86 2.50
C THR A 91 -0.54 6.30 2.53
N MET A 92 -0.71 5.03 2.17
CA MET A 92 -2.01 4.37 2.17
C MET A 92 -2.63 4.37 3.57
N VAL A 93 -1.85 4.00 4.58
CA VAL A 93 -2.32 3.97 5.97
C VAL A 93 -2.66 5.39 6.43
N HIS A 94 -1.85 6.36 6.08
CA HIS A 94 -2.08 7.75 6.45
C HIS A 94 -3.40 8.27 5.86
N MET A 95 -3.66 7.98 4.60
CA MET A 95 -4.93 8.36 3.97
C MET A 95 -6.13 7.75 4.70
N SER A 96 -6.01 6.50 5.10
CA SER A 96 -7.09 5.79 5.80
C SER A 96 -7.31 6.33 7.20
N LEU A 97 -6.24 6.71 7.90
CA LEU A 97 -6.33 7.28 9.24
C LEU A 97 -6.76 8.75 9.22
N ASP A 98 -6.64 9.41 8.08
CA ASP A 98 -7.06 10.80 7.91
C ASP A 98 -8.56 10.84 7.63
N ASN A 99 -9.34 10.78 8.70
CA ASN A 99 -10.79 10.77 8.63
C ASN A 99 -11.36 11.54 9.83
N PRO A 100 -12.65 11.93 9.76
CA PRO A 100 -13.25 12.76 10.83
C PRO A 100 -13.23 12.13 12.21
N LYS A 101 -13.22 10.79 12.28
CA LYS A 101 -13.23 10.10 13.58
C LYS A 101 -11.88 10.23 14.30
N ASN A 102 -10.81 10.52 13.57
CA ASN A 102 -9.48 10.72 14.13
C ASN A 102 -9.09 12.20 14.19
N ALA A 103 -10.03 13.12 13.97
CA ALA A 103 -9.74 14.54 13.89
C ALA A 103 -9.15 15.12 15.19
N ASP A 104 -9.53 14.55 16.34
CA ASP A 104 -9.04 15.02 17.64
C ASP A 104 -7.59 14.60 17.91
N ASP A 105 -7.10 13.57 17.24
CA ASP A 105 -5.76 13.05 17.42
C ASP A 105 -5.22 12.55 16.08
N PRO A 106 -4.90 13.49 15.18
CA PRO A 106 -4.53 13.13 13.81
C PRO A 106 -3.17 12.43 13.76
N TRP A 107 -3.05 11.50 12.82
CA TRP A 107 -1.81 10.74 12.58
C TRP A 107 -0.97 11.43 11.53
N SER A 108 0.33 11.51 11.78
CA SER A 108 1.30 11.89 10.76
C SER A 108 1.93 10.65 10.14
N GLU A 109 2.61 10.81 9.02
CA GLU A 109 3.35 9.70 8.42
C GLU A 109 4.47 9.22 9.35
N ASP A 110 5.09 10.14 10.10
CA ASP A 110 6.13 9.78 11.06
C ASP A 110 5.58 8.91 12.19
N ASP A 111 4.36 9.21 12.66
CA ASP A 111 3.71 8.39 13.66
C ASP A 111 3.51 6.97 13.16
N ILE A 112 3.10 6.83 11.91
CA ILE A 112 2.86 5.53 11.30
C ILE A 112 4.17 4.74 11.20
N ARG A 113 5.27 5.41 10.84
CA ARG A 113 6.58 4.78 10.73
C ARG A 113 7.10 4.27 12.07
N MET A 114 6.59 4.78 13.17
CA MET A 114 6.96 4.33 14.51
C MET A 114 6.25 3.05 14.95
N LEU A 115 5.24 2.61 14.22
CA LEU A 115 4.52 1.39 14.54
C LEU A 115 5.41 0.16 14.38
N LYS A 116 5.17 -0.84 15.23
CA LYS A 116 5.82 -2.14 15.07
C LYS A 116 5.33 -2.80 13.78
N ARG A 117 6.18 -3.67 13.23
CA ARG A 117 5.89 -4.28 11.94
C ARG A 117 4.57 -5.06 11.92
N ASP A 118 4.29 -5.82 12.98
CA ASP A 118 3.06 -6.62 13.05
C ASP A 118 1.82 -5.73 13.05
N ALA A 119 1.83 -4.66 13.83
CA ALA A 119 0.72 -3.70 13.86
C ALA A 119 0.56 -2.99 12.52
N PHE A 120 1.66 -2.55 11.94
CA PHE A 120 1.65 -1.87 10.65
C PHE A 120 1.07 -2.77 9.56
N ASN A 121 1.52 -4.00 9.48
CA ASN A 121 1.04 -4.95 8.47
C ASN A 121 -0.43 -5.28 8.66
N GLU A 122 -0.88 -5.42 9.90
CA GLU A 122 -2.29 -5.66 10.19
C GLU A 122 -3.16 -4.51 9.72
N ILE A 123 -2.72 -3.27 9.98
CA ILE A 123 -3.44 -2.08 9.53
C ILE A 123 -3.48 -2.02 8.00
N VAL A 124 -2.37 -2.28 7.34
CA VAL A 124 -2.30 -2.30 5.87
C VAL A 124 -3.31 -3.29 5.30
N ASP A 125 -3.39 -4.49 5.87
CA ASP A 125 -4.33 -5.50 5.42
C ASP A 125 -5.78 -5.05 5.57
N TYR A 126 -6.11 -4.42 6.70
CA TYR A 126 -7.46 -3.90 6.92
C TYR A 126 -7.81 -2.79 5.93
N VAL A 127 -6.88 -1.88 5.68
CA VAL A 127 -7.11 -0.79 4.72
C VAL A 127 -7.42 -1.37 3.33
N ARG A 128 -6.66 -2.37 2.93
CA ARG A 128 -6.89 -3.04 1.64
C ARG A 128 -8.25 -3.69 1.57
N ARG A 129 -8.63 -4.40 2.62
CA ARG A 129 -9.94 -5.07 2.67
C ARG A 129 -11.08 -4.06 2.60
N LEU A 130 -11.00 -3.00 3.38
CA LEU A 130 -12.02 -1.96 3.39
C LEU A 130 -12.14 -1.28 2.03
N SER A 131 -11.03 -1.17 1.33
CA SER A 131 -10.97 -0.49 0.04
C SER A 131 -11.34 -1.39 -1.14
N GLY A 132 -11.66 -2.64 -0.88
CA GLY A 132 -12.01 -3.59 -1.93
C GLY A 132 -10.82 -4.17 -2.67
N ASP A 133 -9.61 -3.99 -2.14
CA ASP A 133 -8.36 -4.50 -2.72
C ASP A 133 -7.83 -5.63 -1.85
N ASP A 134 -8.66 -6.64 -1.65
CA ASP A 134 -8.38 -7.72 -0.71
C ASP A 134 -8.11 -9.06 -1.39
N ILE A 135 -7.62 -9.04 -2.63
CA ILE A 135 -7.19 -10.26 -3.28
C ILE A 135 -5.97 -10.78 -2.53
N THR A 136 -6.20 -11.80 -1.72
CA THR A 136 -5.14 -12.39 -0.94
C THR A 136 -4.51 -13.56 -1.70
N THR A 137 -3.26 -13.85 -1.36
CA THR A 137 -2.57 -15.00 -1.91
C THR A 137 -3.34 -16.29 -1.60
N GLY A 138 -3.95 -16.36 -0.41
CA GLY A 138 -4.77 -17.50 -0.02
C GLY A 138 -5.97 -17.72 -0.92
N GLU A 139 -6.64 -16.65 -1.33
CA GLU A 139 -7.77 -16.76 -2.24
C GLU A 139 -7.35 -17.24 -3.62
N ILE A 140 -6.24 -16.70 -4.10
CA ILE A 140 -5.69 -17.13 -5.39
C ILE A 140 -5.31 -18.60 -5.34
N GLU A 141 -4.68 -19.01 -4.27
CA GLU A 141 -4.24 -20.40 -4.10
C GLU A 141 -5.41 -21.37 -3.97
N SER A 142 -6.54 -20.92 -3.45
CA SER A 142 -7.71 -21.79 -3.28
C SER A 142 -8.43 -22.09 -4.58
N PHE A 143 -8.26 -21.27 -5.62
CA PHE A 143 -8.92 -21.50 -6.89
C PHE A 143 -8.57 -22.85 -7.53
N PRO A 144 -7.31 -23.24 -7.65
CA PRO A 144 -6.96 -24.53 -8.23
C PRO A 144 -7.48 -25.71 -7.42
N GLU A 145 -7.62 -25.56 -6.14
CA GLU A 145 -8.04 -26.62 -5.24
C GLU A 145 -9.54 -26.92 -5.35
N ASN A 146 -10.30 -25.98 -5.83
CA ASN A 146 -11.74 -26.11 -5.96
C ASN A 146 -12.20 -26.86 -7.21
N GLU A 147 -11.27 -27.33 -7.99
CA GLU A 147 -11.60 -28.10 -9.19
C GLU A 147 -11.78 -29.59 -8.89
#